data_52476e363cbaf361bba0798ca9691eb8
#
_entry.id   52476e363cbaf361bba0798ca9691eb8
#
_cell.length_a   1.000
_cell.length_b   1.000
_cell.length_c   1.000
_cell.angle_alpha   90.00
_cell.angle_beta   90.00
_cell.angle_gamma   90.00
#
_symmetry.space_group_name_H-M   'P 1'
#
loop_
_entity.id
_entity.type
_entity.pdbx_description
1 polymer ?
#
loop_
_entity_poly.entity_id
_entity_poly.type
_entity_poly.pdbx_seq_one_letter_code
_entity_poly.pdbx_strand_id
1 'polypeptide(L)'
;MRRLFAVLLAFVLIATACGGGDDDNADVATDDTTEAAETEPDEEPEAEEPEAEEEPAADEEPEADEEPEAEEPAADDNPLGALRVPQDYATIQEAVDAAVEGDLVLIDEGVYNESVSVETDNIVIRGVDRQGVVLDGEHKEEMANGIIVFGNGVAVENLTVQNYFSNGVFFTGDYDSDFILQGYRVSHVNALNNRKYGIYAFNAEYGVVENNYAAGQTDSGYYIGQCQPCRVLLHNNISENNTLGYSGTNAGGDLYIVDNEFANNRAGIVPNTLDGEELAPQRTGVFAGNWVYGTGNPETPFGQDIWDLMFGIGIVLPGANDNLVTRNLVEDSVTAGIAISFLPDENLWYAERNTVTDNVFRDNTIDAVLIGQGLEDPTAGNCFADNELITSVPADIQTVASCDSPATAIDDLPGLDLVTPPEDGYPRIPYTDVASPMAAEQPSMADALTAPPVAADSLPAFDTFDLDAITLPSGS
;
A
#
# COMPACT_ATOMS: atom_id res chain seq x y z
N MET A 1 -14.07 26.36 -25.16
CA MET A 1 -14.49 27.20 -24.02
C MET A 1 -15.63 26.62 -23.21
N ARG A 2 -16.78 26.17 -23.77
CA ARG A 2 -17.87 25.57 -22.97
C ARG A 2 -17.55 24.18 -22.39
N ARG A 3 -16.71 23.38 -23.03
CA ARG A 3 -16.31 22.04 -22.56
C ARG A 3 -15.20 22.11 -21.48
N LEU A 4 -14.29 23.05 -21.56
CA LEU A 4 -13.28 23.31 -20.51
C LEU A 4 -13.92 23.70 -19.17
N PHE A 5 -15.00 24.51 -19.21
CA PHE A 5 -15.72 24.90 -17.99
C PHE A 5 -16.48 23.73 -17.32
N ALA A 6 -16.87 22.71 -18.08
CA ALA A 6 -17.56 21.55 -17.51
C ALA A 6 -16.57 20.61 -16.78
N VAL A 7 -15.35 20.49 -17.28
CA VAL A 7 -14.28 19.72 -16.62
C VAL A 7 -13.80 20.44 -15.35
N LEU A 8 -13.60 21.76 -15.41
CA LEU A 8 -13.26 22.56 -14.22
C LEU A 8 -14.35 22.53 -13.13
N LEU A 9 -15.64 22.45 -13.52
CA LEU A 9 -16.74 22.41 -12.52
C LEU A 9 -16.88 21.02 -11.87
N ALA A 10 -16.42 19.95 -12.52
CA ALA A 10 -16.40 18.61 -11.94
C ALA A 10 -15.28 18.50 -10.87
N PHE A 11 -14.15 19.19 -11.05
CA PHE A 11 -13.03 19.17 -10.10
C PHE A 11 -13.34 19.90 -8.78
N VAL A 12 -14.13 20.96 -8.80
CA VAL A 12 -14.49 21.73 -7.58
C VAL A 12 -15.40 20.94 -6.61
N LEU A 13 -16.04 19.86 -7.08
CA LEU A 13 -16.88 19.01 -6.23
C LEU A 13 -16.16 17.81 -5.64
N ILE A 14 -14.90 17.55 -6.01
CA ILE A 14 -14.15 16.36 -5.60
C ILE A 14 -13.10 16.67 -4.51
N ALA A 15 -12.75 17.94 -4.31
CA ALA A 15 -11.73 18.39 -3.35
C ALA A 15 -12.06 18.05 -1.87
N THR A 16 -13.26 17.60 -1.56
CA THR A 16 -13.66 17.18 -0.20
C THR A 16 -13.43 15.70 0.10
N ALA A 17 -12.88 14.91 -0.83
CA ALA A 17 -12.76 13.46 -0.65
C ALA A 17 -11.34 12.95 -0.36
N CYS A 18 -10.31 13.80 -0.44
CA CYS A 18 -8.90 13.39 -0.23
C CYS A 18 -8.29 13.84 1.11
N GLY A 19 -8.99 14.61 1.92
CA GLY A 19 -8.59 14.90 3.29
C GLY A 19 -8.90 13.70 4.19
N GLY A 20 -7.86 12.97 4.61
CA GLY A 20 -8.00 11.90 5.61
C GLY A 20 -8.33 12.48 6.99
N GLY A 21 -9.59 12.73 7.24
CA GLY A 21 -10.13 13.10 8.53
C GLY A 21 -11.57 12.60 8.56
N ASP A 22 -11.77 11.39 9.03
CA ASP A 22 -13.10 10.86 9.29
C ASP A 22 -13.61 11.43 10.63
N ASP A 23 -14.17 12.63 10.61
CA ASP A 23 -15.06 13.13 11.65
C ASP A 23 -16.49 12.61 11.39
N ASP A 24 -16.73 11.33 11.63
CA ASP A 24 -18.06 10.78 11.80
C ASP A 24 -18.45 10.81 13.30
N ASN A 25 -18.70 12.00 13.82
CA ASN A 25 -19.50 12.20 15.02
C ASN A 25 -20.96 12.33 14.58
N ALA A 26 -21.66 11.21 14.43
CA ALA A 26 -23.09 11.20 14.26
C ALA A 26 -23.75 11.38 15.63
N ASP A 27 -24.32 12.56 15.85
CA ASP A 27 -25.27 12.87 16.91
C ASP A 27 -26.41 11.84 16.97
N VAL A 28 -26.43 11.08 18.05
CA VAL A 28 -27.58 10.24 18.42
C VAL A 28 -28.64 11.14 19.03
N ALA A 29 -29.64 11.48 18.24
CA ALA A 29 -30.90 12.02 18.76
C ALA A 29 -31.75 10.88 19.29
N THR A 30 -31.91 10.88 20.59
CA THR A 30 -32.91 10.08 21.32
C THR A 30 -34.31 10.52 20.94
N ASP A 31 -35.19 9.61 20.54
CA ASP A 31 -36.63 9.76 20.76
C ASP A 31 -37.23 8.47 21.29
N ASP A 32 -37.92 8.66 22.38
CA ASP A 32 -38.56 7.74 23.31
C ASP A 32 -39.98 7.41 22.80
N THR A 33 -40.33 6.12 22.74
CA THR A 33 -41.73 5.70 23.13
C THR A 33 -41.85 4.17 23.22
N THR A 34 -42.08 3.74 24.43
CA THR A 34 -42.79 2.59 24.97
C THR A 34 -43.78 1.82 24.09
N GLU A 35 -43.76 0.48 24.12
CA GLU A 35 -44.87 -0.28 24.75
C GLU A 35 -44.58 -1.82 24.80
N ALA A 36 -44.95 -2.40 25.93
CA ALA A 36 -44.74 -3.76 26.34
C ALA A 36 -45.73 -4.76 25.73
N ALA A 37 -45.36 -6.03 25.67
CA ALA A 37 -46.23 -7.15 25.95
C ALA A 37 -45.45 -8.43 26.27
N GLU A 38 -45.69 -8.91 27.48
CA GLU A 38 -45.30 -10.17 28.09
C GLU A 38 -45.85 -11.40 27.36
N THR A 39 -45.18 -12.52 27.40
CA THR A 39 -45.71 -13.83 27.86
C THR A 39 -44.61 -14.87 28.00
N GLU A 40 -44.41 -15.35 29.23
CA GLU A 40 -43.86 -16.66 29.62
C GLU A 40 -44.95 -17.72 29.66
N PRO A 41 -44.70 -18.94 30.16
CA PRO A 41 -43.64 -19.93 29.97
C PRO A 41 -44.16 -21.35 29.62
N ASP A 42 -43.34 -22.37 29.65
CA ASP A 42 -43.60 -23.79 29.99
C ASP A 42 -42.73 -24.72 29.13
N GLU A 43 -42.11 -25.76 29.50
CA GLU A 43 -42.00 -26.70 30.63
C GLU A 43 -40.78 -27.61 30.36
N GLU A 44 -40.05 -27.93 31.41
CA GLU A 44 -39.22 -29.15 31.50
C GLU A 44 -40.10 -30.41 31.55
N PRO A 45 -39.62 -31.61 31.20
CA PRO A 45 -39.23 -32.52 32.27
C PRO A 45 -38.01 -33.44 31.99
N GLU A 46 -37.24 -33.61 33.02
CA GLU A 46 -36.99 -34.80 33.84
C GLU A 46 -36.07 -35.90 33.29
N ALA A 47 -35.19 -36.22 34.18
CA ALA A 47 -34.12 -37.20 34.26
C ALA A 47 -34.59 -38.68 34.25
N GLU A 48 -33.69 -39.56 33.86
CA GLU A 48 -33.55 -40.91 34.44
C GLU A 48 -32.08 -41.40 34.33
N GLU A 49 -31.44 -41.56 35.51
CA GLU A 49 -30.48 -42.63 35.78
C GLU A 49 -31.30 -43.88 36.24
N PRO A 50 -30.83 -45.13 36.31
CA PRO A 50 -29.64 -45.58 37.03
C PRO A 50 -28.93 -46.89 36.61
N GLU A 51 -27.93 -47.25 37.46
CA GLU A 51 -27.41 -48.54 37.92
C GLU A 51 -26.42 -49.30 37.01
N ALA A 52 -25.24 -49.51 37.43
CA ALA A 52 -24.51 -50.15 38.54
C ALA A 52 -24.17 -51.64 38.31
N GLU A 53 -22.93 -51.96 38.64
CA GLU A 53 -22.33 -53.21 39.10
C GLU A 53 -21.78 -54.18 38.03
N GLU A 54 -20.49 -54.45 38.07
CA GLU A 54 -19.81 -55.57 38.75
C GLU A 54 -18.27 -55.55 38.53
N GLU A 55 -17.51 -55.55 39.63
CA GLU A 55 -16.17 -56.14 39.76
C GLU A 55 -16.29 -57.70 39.97
N PRO A 56 -15.20 -58.53 40.08
CA PRO A 56 -13.79 -58.19 40.30
C PRO A 56 -12.73 -59.17 39.67
N ALA A 57 -11.49 -58.71 39.80
CA ALA A 57 -10.29 -59.48 40.14
C ALA A 57 -9.60 -60.44 39.17
N ALA A 58 -8.32 -60.21 38.94
CA ALA A 58 -7.23 -61.11 39.30
C ALA A 58 -5.85 -60.41 39.24
N ASP A 59 -5.10 -60.70 40.30
CA ASP A 59 -3.70 -60.32 40.57
C ASP A 59 -2.75 -60.71 39.42
N GLU A 60 -1.81 -59.81 39.07
CA GLU A 60 -0.49 -60.19 38.59
C GLU A 60 0.60 -59.30 39.25
N GLU A 61 1.70 -59.96 39.60
CA GLU A 61 2.82 -59.45 40.41
C GLU A 61 3.62 -58.33 39.73
N PRO A 62 4.38 -57.52 40.48
CA PRO A 62 5.08 -56.36 39.97
C PRO A 62 6.36 -56.75 39.22
N GLU A 63 6.45 -56.31 37.97
CA GLU A 63 7.70 -56.25 37.23
C GLU A 63 8.55 -55.05 37.68
N ALA A 64 9.85 -55.25 37.65
CA ALA A 64 10.90 -54.43 38.23
C ALA A 64 10.87 -52.97 37.73
N ASP A 65 11.22 -52.04 38.62
CA ASP A 65 11.56 -50.65 38.39
C ASP A 65 12.60 -50.51 37.26
N GLU A 66 12.15 -50.05 36.09
CA GLU A 66 13.03 -49.34 35.14
C GLU A 66 13.21 -47.91 35.66
N GLU A 67 14.44 -47.51 35.96
CA GLU A 67 14.78 -46.12 36.23
C GLU A 67 14.28 -45.24 35.08
N PRO A 68 13.61 -44.11 35.34
CA PRO A 68 13.23 -43.21 34.27
C PRO A 68 14.50 -42.71 33.55
N GLU A 69 14.63 -43.04 32.26
CA GLU A 69 15.56 -42.34 31.40
C GLU A 69 15.30 -40.84 31.58
N ALA A 70 16.36 -40.10 31.92
CA ALA A 70 16.32 -38.64 32.00
C ALA A 70 15.83 -38.14 30.62
N GLU A 71 14.61 -37.62 30.57
CA GLU A 71 14.15 -36.86 29.41
C GLU A 71 15.20 -35.78 29.12
N GLU A 72 15.81 -35.84 27.97
CA GLU A 72 16.59 -34.70 27.46
C GLU A 72 15.66 -33.48 27.57
N PRO A 73 16.16 -32.32 28.08
CA PRO A 73 15.35 -31.11 28.13
C PRO A 73 14.79 -30.85 26.74
N ALA A 74 13.47 -30.81 26.63
CA ALA A 74 12.77 -30.42 25.41
C ALA A 74 13.47 -29.19 24.86
N ALA A 75 13.82 -29.20 23.57
CA ALA A 75 14.35 -28.02 22.91
C ALA A 75 13.40 -26.84 23.23
N ASP A 76 13.98 -25.71 23.58
CA ASP A 76 13.20 -24.50 23.86
C ASP A 76 12.32 -24.20 22.62
N ASP A 77 11.00 -24.37 22.77
CA ASP A 77 10.06 -24.14 21.69
C ASP A 77 9.99 -22.66 21.27
N ASN A 78 10.61 -21.76 22.03
CA ASN A 78 10.59 -20.32 21.82
C ASN A 78 12.00 -19.72 21.89
N PRO A 79 12.90 -20.07 20.94
CA PRO A 79 14.30 -19.62 20.96
C PRO A 79 14.46 -18.11 20.84
N LEU A 80 13.44 -17.39 20.34
CA LEU A 80 13.45 -15.94 20.19
C LEU A 80 12.85 -15.20 21.38
N GLY A 81 12.25 -15.90 22.36
CA GLY A 81 11.53 -15.29 23.48
C GLY A 81 10.31 -14.49 23.04
N ALA A 82 9.70 -14.87 21.91
CA ALA A 82 8.58 -14.15 21.31
C ALA A 82 7.30 -14.28 22.13
N LEU A 83 6.44 -13.27 22.06
CA LEU A 83 5.04 -13.32 22.49
C LEU A 83 4.24 -14.06 21.42
N ARG A 84 3.78 -15.28 21.73
CA ARG A 84 3.21 -16.17 20.70
C ARG A 84 1.69 -16.10 20.65
N VAL A 85 1.16 -16.04 19.44
CA VAL A 85 -0.28 -16.08 19.18
C VAL A 85 -0.58 -17.34 18.35
N PRO A 86 -1.48 -18.23 18.77
CA PRO A 86 -2.40 -18.13 19.93
C PRO A 86 -1.89 -18.79 21.22
N GLN A 87 -0.61 -19.19 21.37
CA GLN A 87 -0.13 -20.01 22.47
C GLN A 87 -0.11 -19.25 23.80
N ASP A 88 0.39 -18.02 23.81
CA ASP A 88 0.54 -17.19 25.00
C ASP A 88 -0.62 -16.18 25.12
N TYR A 89 -1.12 -15.70 23.97
CA TYR A 89 -2.17 -14.70 23.84
C TYR A 89 -3.23 -15.18 22.84
N ALA A 90 -4.50 -14.99 23.15
CA ALA A 90 -5.60 -15.50 22.33
C ALA A 90 -5.77 -14.69 21.02
N THR A 91 -5.38 -13.41 21.02
CA THR A 91 -5.47 -12.50 19.86
C THR A 91 -4.14 -11.80 19.61
N ILE A 92 -3.96 -11.28 18.41
CA ILE A 92 -2.78 -10.48 18.04
C ILE A 92 -2.78 -9.19 18.87
N GLN A 93 -3.95 -8.54 19.04
CA GLN A 93 -4.05 -7.33 19.83
C GLN A 93 -3.62 -7.54 21.28
N GLU A 94 -4.04 -8.64 21.95
CA GLU A 94 -3.60 -8.94 23.30
C GLU A 94 -2.07 -9.09 23.41
N ALA A 95 -1.42 -9.70 22.43
CA ALA A 95 0.03 -9.84 22.39
C ALA A 95 0.72 -8.48 22.16
N VAL A 96 0.19 -7.65 21.27
CA VAL A 96 0.68 -6.29 21.00
C VAL A 96 0.54 -5.40 22.23
N ASP A 97 -0.59 -5.46 22.92
CA ASP A 97 -0.82 -4.68 24.15
C ASP A 97 0.12 -5.08 25.30
N ALA A 98 0.58 -6.33 25.32
CA ALA A 98 1.53 -6.83 26.32
C ALA A 98 3.00 -6.60 25.95
N ALA A 99 3.28 -6.28 24.67
CA ALA A 99 4.64 -6.11 24.16
C ALA A 99 5.31 -4.86 24.73
N VAL A 100 6.60 -4.96 24.93
CA VAL A 100 7.50 -3.83 25.25
C VAL A 100 8.53 -3.65 24.16
N GLU A 101 9.19 -2.52 24.18
CA GLU A 101 10.25 -2.18 23.21
C GLU A 101 11.28 -3.31 23.05
N GLY A 102 11.48 -3.75 21.81
CA GLY A 102 12.38 -4.84 21.41
C GLY A 102 11.71 -6.21 21.30
N ASP A 103 10.44 -6.34 21.68
CA ASP A 103 9.73 -7.61 21.61
C ASP A 103 9.36 -8.02 20.18
N LEU A 104 9.24 -9.34 20.01
CA LEU A 104 8.67 -9.99 18.84
C LEU A 104 7.30 -10.58 19.18
N VAL A 105 6.27 -10.13 18.48
CA VAL A 105 4.97 -10.81 18.43
C VAL A 105 5.02 -11.80 17.26
N LEU A 106 5.04 -13.10 17.57
CA LEU A 106 5.12 -14.17 16.58
C LEU A 106 3.76 -14.86 16.45
N ILE A 107 3.21 -14.83 15.24
CA ILE A 107 1.85 -15.26 14.94
C ILE A 107 1.91 -16.59 14.19
N ASP A 108 1.30 -17.64 14.72
CA ASP A 108 1.19 -18.94 14.08
C ASP A 108 0.12 -18.94 12.96
N GLU A 109 0.16 -19.95 12.09
CA GLU A 109 -0.82 -20.08 11.00
C GLU A 109 -2.25 -20.07 11.53
N GLY A 110 -3.09 -19.30 10.87
CA GLY A 110 -4.50 -19.11 11.21
C GLY A 110 -5.15 -17.95 10.48
N VAL A 111 -6.46 -17.85 10.62
CA VAL A 111 -7.25 -16.71 10.15
C VAL A 111 -7.68 -15.89 11.35
N TYR A 112 -7.28 -14.65 11.39
CA TYR A 112 -7.51 -13.71 12.50
C TYR A 112 -8.45 -12.61 12.03
N ASN A 113 -9.68 -12.62 12.56
CA ASN A 113 -10.69 -11.61 12.20
C ASN A 113 -10.63 -10.47 13.24
N GLU A 114 -9.57 -9.68 13.18
CA GLU A 114 -9.34 -8.55 14.09
C GLU A 114 -8.64 -7.39 13.38
N SER A 115 -8.79 -6.19 13.92
CA SER A 115 -7.99 -5.00 13.57
C SER A 115 -6.99 -4.75 14.69
N VAL A 116 -5.72 -4.57 14.34
CA VAL A 116 -4.62 -4.44 15.31
C VAL A 116 -4.14 -3.00 15.34
N SER A 117 -4.12 -2.38 16.54
CA SER A 117 -3.55 -1.06 16.79
C SER A 117 -2.24 -1.16 17.55
N VAL A 118 -1.19 -0.52 17.05
CA VAL A 118 0.17 -0.63 17.59
C VAL A 118 0.65 0.75 18.06
N GLU A 119 0.75 0.92 19.38
CA GLU A 119 1.24 2.17 19.99
C GLU A 119 2.65 2.02 20.57
N THR A 120 3.11 0.78 20.81
CA THR A 120 4.42 0.49 21.39
C THR A 120 5.52 0.66 20.35
N ASP A 121 6.55 1.44 20.71
CA ASP A 121 7.73 1.67 19.86
C ASP A 121 8.59 0.41 19.72
N ASN A 122 9.29 0.28 18.59
CA ASN A 122 10.37 -0.69 18.36
C ASN A 122 9.98 -2.16 18.56
N ILE A 123 8.76 -2.56 18.23
CA ILE A 123 8.34 -3.96 18.22
C ILE A 123 8.29 -4.54 16.81
N VAL A 124 8.36 -5.87 16.72
CA VAL A 124 8.22 -6.61 15.47
C VAL A 124 6.98 -7.49 15.53
N ILE A 125 6.12 -7.40 14.52
CA ILE A 125 4.94 -8.26 14.32
C ILE A 125 5.23 -9.16 13.13
N ARG A 126 5.33 -10.46 13.37
CA ARG A 126 5.75 -11.42 12.35
C ARG A 126 4.86 -12.66 12.32
N GLY A 127 4.41 -13.02 11.10
CA GLY A 127 3.81 -14.32 10.85
C GLY A 127 4.88 -15.42 10.67
N VAL A 128 4.58 -16.64 11.08
CA VAL A 128 5.44 -17.79 10.82
C VAL A 128 5.47 -18.17 9.34
N ASP A 129 4.39 -17.90 8.62
CA ASP A 129 4.27 -18.12 7.18
C ASP A 129 3.40 -17.03 6.54
N ARG A 130 3.86 -16.53 5.38
CA ARG A 130 3.24 -15.40 4.68
C ARG A 130 1.80 -15.68 4.24
N GLN A 131 1.52 -16.89 3.77
CA GLN A 131 0.20 -17.32 3.30
C GLN A 131 -0.62 -17.96 4.41
N GLY A 132 0.04 -18.58 5.38
CA GLY A 132 -0.61 -19.28 6.49
C GLY A 132 -1.16 -18.36 7.57
N VAL A 133 -0.55 -17.19 7.76
CA VAL A 133 -1.01 -16.17 8.73
C VAL A 133 -1.83 -15.11 8.01
N VAL A 134 -3.15 -15.10 8.23
CA VAL A 134 -4.10 -14.24 7.51
C VAL A 134 -4.91 -13.38 8.46
N LEU A 135 -4.71 -12.07 8.41
CA LEU A 135 -5.62 -11.10 9.01
C LEU A 135 -6.70 -10.78 7.99
N ASP A 136 -7.99 -11.02 8.31
CA ASP A 136 -9.11 -10.88 7.38
C ASP A 136 -10.20 -9.99 7.95
N GLY A 137 -10.41 -8.83 7.32
CA GLY A 137 -11.43 -7.85 7.67
C GLY A 137 -12.84 -8.23 7.25
N GLU A 138 -13.02 -9.32 6.46
CA GLU A 138 -14.33 -9.81 6.00
C GLU A 138 -15.17 -8.71 5.33
N HIS A 139 -14.57 -7.65 4.81
CA HIS A 139 -15.22 -6.44 4.25
C HIS A 139 -16.15 -5.71 5.24
N LYS A 140 -15.96 -5.87 6.55
CA LYS A 140 -16.77 -5.23 7.58
C LYS A 140 -16.34 -3.78 7.80
N GLU A 141 -17.31 -2.84 7.88
CA GLU A 141 -17.05 -1.41 8.09
C GLU A 141 -16.33 -1.12 9.40
N GLU A 142 -16.64 -1.87 10.46
CA GLU A 142 -15.99 -1.76 11.76
C GLU A 142 -14.52 -2.24 11.76
N MET A 143 -14.09 -2.95 10.72
CA MET A 143 -12.72 -3.40 10.54
C MET A 143 -12.01 -2.53 9.49
N ALA A 144 -11.69 -1.30 9.87
CA ALA A 144 -11.17 -0.31 8.94
C ALA A 144 -9.78 -0.67 8.44
N ASN A 145 -8.84 -1.00 9.34
CA ASN A 145 -7.46 -1.30 9.00
C ASN A 145 -7.08 -2.69 9.52
N GLY A 146 -6.22 -3.40 8.80
CA GLY A 146 -5.66 -4.66 9.29
C GLY A 146 -4.70 -4.42 10.45
N ILE A 147 -3.64 -3.67 10.19
CA ILE A 147 -2.69 -3.23 11.21
C ILE A 147 -2.51 -1.73 11.06
N ILE A 148 -2.85 -0.95 12.09
CA ILE A 148 -2.56 0.47 12.16
C ILE A 148 -1.45 0.73 13.18
N VAL A 149 -0.45 1.51 12.80
CA VAL A 149 0.77 1.71 13.59
C VAL A 149 0.96 3.20 13.88
N PHE A 150 1.05 3.52 15.16
CA PHE A 150 1.39 4.84 15.70
C PHE A 150 2.77 4.83 16.38
N GLY A 151 3.27 3.65 16.78
CA GLY A 151 4.59 3.48 17.41
C GLY A 151 5.72 3.68 16.42
N ASN A 152 6.82 4.33 16.86
CA ASN A 152 8.03 4.47 16.07
C ASN A 152 8.80 3.14 15.99
N GLY A 153 9.53 2.92 14.90
CA GLY A 153 10.44 1.78 14.78
C GLY A 153 9.75 0.42 14.64
N VAL A 154 8.45 0.37 14.34
CA VAL A 154 7.69 -0.89 14.21
C VAL A 154 7.95 -1.57 12.88
N ALA A 155 8.13 -2.90 12.91
CA ALA A 155 8.21 -3.74 11.72
C ALA A 155 7.03 -4.71 11.63
N VAL A 156 6.43 -4.85 10.42
CA VAL A 156 5.39 -5.83 10.09
C VAL A 156 5.92 -6.76 9.02
N GLU A 157 5.92 -8.07 9.31
CA GLU A 157 6.63 -9.03 8.49
C GLU A 157 5.84 -10.33 8.25
N ASN A 158 5.96 -10.90 7.05
CA ASN A 158 5.68 -12.28 6.71
C ASN A 158 4.24 -12.76 7.02
N LEU A 159 3.24 -11.99 6.58
CA LEU A 159 1.83 -12.30 6.79
C LEU A 159 0.95 -11.78 5.64
N THR A 160 -0.31 -12.17 5.63
CA THR A 160 -1.34 -11.67 4.70
C THR A 160 -2.35 -10.79 5.44
N VAL A 161 -2.69 -9.63 4.85
CA VAL A 161 -3.71 -8.69 5.35
C VAL A 161 -4.72 -8.44 4.25
N GLN A 162 -5.98 -8.83 4.45
CA GLN A 162 -6.97 -8.80 3.37
C GLN A 162 -8.35 -8.34 3.79
N ASN A 163 -9.12 -7.85 2.79
CA ASN A 163 -10.55 -7.58 2.91
C ASN A 163 -10.91 -6.53 3.97
N TYR A 164 -10.01 -5.60 4.27
CA TYR A 164 -10.30 -4.51 5.21
C TYR A 164 -11.08 -3.36 4.54
N PHE A 165 -11.93 -2.70 5.34
CA PHE A 165 -12.80 -1.63 4.85
C PHE A 165 -12.03 -0.34 4.49
N SER A 166 -10.77 -0.21 4.89
CA SER A 166 -9.89 0.87 4.49
C SER A 166 -8.53 0.33 4.03
N ASN A 167 -7.58 0.09 4.93
CA ASN A 167 -6.20 -0.20 4.57
C ASN A 167 -5.74 -1.58 5.08
N GLY A 168 -4.79 -2.19 4.40
CA GLY A 168 -4.13 -3.40 4.89
C GLY A 168 -3.21 -3.06 6.06
N VAL A 169 -2.03 -2.50 5.80
CA VAL A 169 -1.09 -2.01 6.82
C VAL A 169 -0.96 -0.50 6.70
N PHE A 170 -1.13 0.21 7.80
CA PHE A 170 -1.14 1.65 7.85
C PHE A 170 -0.18 2.20 8.92
N PHE A 171 0.85 2.93 8.53
CA PHE A 171 1.75 3.68 9.41
C PHE A 171 1.36 5.16 9.37
N THR A 172 1.08 5.76 10.53
CA THR A 172 0.63 7.14 10.57
C THR A 172 1.19 7.92 11.76
N GLY A 173 1.68 9.12 11.46
CA GLY A 173 1.81 10.16 12.47
C GLY A 173 0.46 10.79 12.80
N ASP A 174 0.45 11.76 13.71
CA ASP A 174 -0.73 12.49 14.12
C ASP A 174 -0.63 13.96 13.63
N TYR A 175 -1.59 14.33 12.79
CA TYR A 175 -1.67 15.67 12.24
C TYR A 175 -1.92 16.76 13.27
N ASP A 176 -2.79 16.47 14.24
CA ASP A 176 -3.26 17.47 15.20
C ASP A 176 -2.18 17.82 16.24
N SER A 177 -1.24 16.91 16.47
CA SER A 177 -0.15 17.09 17.43
C SER A 177 1.22 17.37 16.81
N ASP A 178 1.30 17.55 15.48
CA ASP A 178 2.55 17.65 14.71
C ASP A 178 3.47 16.41 14.92
N PHE A 179 2.91 15.26 15.28
CA PHE A 179 3.68 14.02 15.45
C PHE A 179 3.91 13.35 14.09
N ILE A 180 5.18 13.24 13.71
CA ILE A 180 5.62 12.50 12.52
C ILE A 180 6.20 11.17 13.00
N LEU A 181 5.62 10.04 12.56
CA LEU A 181 6.11 8.71 12.88
C LEU A 181 7.53 8.51 12.32
N GLN A 182 8.43 8.00 13.15
CA GLN A 182 9.85 7.81 12.81
C GLN A 182 10.22 6.32 12.79
N GLY A 183 10.63 5.83 11.63
CA GLY A 183 11.05 4.44 11.44
C GLY A 183 9.87 3.48 11.28
N TYR A 184 9.76 2.85 10.11
CA TYR A 184 8.82 1.77 9.86
C TYR A 184 9.35 0.80 8.82
N ARG A 185 8.96 -0.45 8.92
CA ARG A 185 9.32 -1.48 7.95
C ARG A 185 8.15 -2.40 7.65
N VAL A 186 7.97 -2.71 6.38
CA VAL A 186 7.04 -3.76 5.92
C VAL A 186 7.78 -4.69 4.99
N SER A 187 7.76 -5.97 5.29
CA SER A 187 8.51 -6.96 4.52
C SER A 187 7.75 -8.28 4.39
N HIS A 188 7.72 -8.86 3.18
CA HIS A 188 7.06 -10.13 2.90
C HIS A 188 5.55 -10.15 3.29
N VAL A 189 4.86 -9.03 3.13
CA VAL A 189 3.42 -8.91 3.38
C VAL A 189 2.65 -9.04 2.06
N ASN A 190 1.54 -9.81 2.09
CA ASN A 190 0.51 -9.75 1.07
C ASN A 190 -0.61 -8.80 1.54
N ALA A 191 -0.90 -7.76 0.79
CA ALA A 191 -2.02 -6.86 1.04
C ALA A 191 -3.06 -7.03 -0.08
N LEU A 192 -4.22 -7.63 0.23
CA LEU A 192 -5.16 -8.10 -0.78
C LEU A 192 -6.56 -7.51 -0.58
N ASN A 193 -7.16 -6.97 -1.65
CA ASN A 193 -8.56 -6.53 -1.68
C ASN A 193 -8.97 -5.61 -0.52
N ASN A 194 -8.07 -4.75 -0.05
CA ASN A 194 -8.42 -3.73 0.92
C ASN A 194 -9.07 -2.54 0.19
N ARG A 195 -10.06 -1.89 0.81
CA ARG A 195 -10.88 -0.92 0.11
C ARG A 195 -10.12 0.31 -0.37
N LYS A 196 -9.08 0.76 0.35
CA LYS A 196 -8.29 1.94 -0.05
C LYS A 196 -6.88 1.55 -0.46
N TYR A 197 -5.99 1.35 0.50
CA TYR A 197 -4.56 1.11 0.27
C TYR A 197 -4.13 -0.28 0.74
N GLY A 198 -3.18 -0.88 0.05
CA GLY A 198 -2.53 -2.11 0.50
C GLY A 198 -1.59 -1.82 1.66
N ILE A 199 -0.51 -1.11 1.39
CA ILE A 199 0.47 -0.62 2.37
C ILE A 199 0.52 0.89 2.28
N TYR A 200 0.22 1.55 3.37
CA TYR A 200 0.01 2.98 3.49
C TYR A 200 0.92 3.60 4.55
N ALA A 201 1.72 4.58 4.18
CA ALA A 201 2.48 5.39 5.10
C ALA A 201 2.15 6.87 4.88
N PHE A 202 1.69 7.54 5.93
CA PHE A 202 1.22 8.90 5.91
C PHE A 202 1.77 9.68 7.10
N ASN A 203 2.37 10.83 6.86
CA ASN A 203 3.01 11.61 7.91
C ASN A 203 4.03 10.75 8.70
N ALA A 204 4.85 9.97 7.94
CA ALA A 204 5.82 9.02 8.46
C ALA A 204 7.14 9.13 7.67
N GLU A 205 8.27 9.05 8.36
CA GLU A 205 9.61 9.15 7.82
C GLU A 205 10.45 7.92 8.17
N TYR A 206 11.57 7.69 7.46
CA TYR A 206 12.51 6.59 7.64
C TYR A 206 11.87 5.21 7.43
N GLY A 207 11.30 5.01 6.24
CA GLY A 207 10.60 3.77 5.89
C GLY A 207 11.40 2.83 5.00
N VAL A 208 11.19 1.51 5.21
CA VAL A 208 11.59 0.46 4.26
C VAL A 208 10.39 -0.42 3.95
N VAL A 209 10.03 -0.49 2.67
CA VAL A 209 8.93 -1.31 2.15
C VAL A 209 9.51 -2.24 1.10
N GLU A 210 9.62 -3.54 1.43
CA GLU A 210 10.38 -4.47 0.61
C GLU A 210 9.77 -5.87 0.50
N ASN A 211 9.90 -6.50 -0.67
CA ASN A 211 9.46 -7.88 -0.91
C ASN A 211 7.95 -8.13 -0.67
N ASN A 212 7.12 -7.10 -0.77
CA ASN A 212 5.69 -7.19 -0.55
C ASN A 212 4.94 -7.45 -1.86
N TYR A 213 3.68 -7.88 -1.73
CA TYR A 213 2.74 -8.03 -2.81
C TYR A 213 1.43 -7.32 -2.45
N ALA A 214 0.97 -6.42 -3.32
CA ALA A 214 -0.26 -5.67 -3.10
C ALA A 214 -1.18 -5.74 -4.32
N ALA A 215 -2.43 -6.20 -4.14
CA ALA A 215 -3.35 -6.36 -5.25
C ALA A 215 -4.83 -6.18 -4.87
N GLY A 216 -5.61 -5.60 -5.79
CA GLY A 216 -7.05 -5.46 -5.63
C GLY A 216 -7.49 -4.24 -4.82
N GLN A 217 -6.66 -3.21 -4.70
CA GLN A 217 -6.99 -1.98 -3.97
C GLN A 217 -7.78 -1.00 -4.85
N THR A 218 -8.74 -0.26 -4.23
CA THR A 218 -9.49 0.78 -4.97
C THR A 218 -8.73 2.09 -5.12
N ASP A 219 -7.63 2.26 -4.43
CA ASP A 219 -6.67 3.34 -4.61
C ASP A 219 -5.33 2.72 -4.98
N SER A 220 -4.36 2.64 -4.10
CA SER A 220 -3.01 2.19 -4.47
C SER A 220 -2.57 0.91 -3.77
N GLY A 221 -1.80 0.08 -4.48
CA GLY A 221 -1.07 -1.01 -3.84
C GLY A 221 -0.14 -0.48 -2.75
N TYR A 222 0.61 0.57 -3.04
CA TYR A 222 1.53 1.26 -2.12
C TYR A 222 1.29 2.76 -2.14
N TYR A 223 1.24 3.36 -0.96
CA TYR A 223 1.15 4.81 -0.80
C TYR A 223 2.19 5.32 0.21
N ILE A 224 2.99 6.30 -0.21
CA ILE A 224 3.88 7.06 0.66
C ILE A 224 3.55 8.54 0.46
N GLY A 225 2.97 9.19 1.46
CA GLY A 225 2.53 10.58 1.32
C GLY A 225 2.74 11.44 2.55
N GLN A 226 2.54 12.74 2.39
CA GLN A 226 2.63 13.74 3.45
C GLN A 226 3.94 13.64 4.25
N CYS A 227 5.07 13.52 3.56
CA CYS A 227 6.40 13.50 4.19
C CYS A 227 7.41 14.30 3.37
N GLN A 228 8.21 15.11 4.05
CA GLN A 228 9.25 15.93 3.43
C GLN A 228 10.30 16.40 4.44
N PRO A 229 11.47 15.76 4.51
CA PRO A 229 11.91 14.60 3.69
C PRO A 229 11.23 13.30 4.13
N CYS A 230 10.92 12.41 3.17
CA CYS A 230 10.35 11.10 3.49
C CYS A 230 11.40 10.12 4.02
N ARG A 231 12.57 10.06 3.42
CA ARG A 231 13.63 9.08 3.72
C ARG A 231 13.10 7.65 3.64
N VAL A 232 12.49 7.32 2.49
CA VAL A 232 11.82 6.02 2.25
C VAL A 232 12.46 5.29 1.09
N LEU A 233 12.69 3.99 1.30
CA LEU A 233 13.08 3.03 0.28
C LEU A 233 11.96 2.00 0.08
N LEU A 234 11.30 2.06 -1.08
CA LEU A 234 10.30 1.10 -1.53
C LEU A 234 10.88 0.30 -2.69
N HIS A 235 11.21 -0.99 -2.46
CA HIS A 235 11.95 -1.79 -3.43
C HIS A 235 11.57 -3.28 -3.43
N ASN A 236 11.79 -3.94 -4.57
CA ASN A 236 11.49 -5.37 -4.75
C ASN A 236 10.04 -5.74 -4.43
N ASN A 237 9.10 -4.83 -4.64
CA ASN A 237 7.68 -5.09 -4.40
C ASN A 237 6.96 -5.36 -5.72
N ILE A 238 5.84 -6.08 -5.63
CA ILE A 238 4.90 -6.30 -6.72
C ILE A 238 3.58 -5.60 -6.38
N SER A 239 3.08 -4.80 -7.32
CA SER A 239 1.78 -4.12 -7.22
C SER A 239 0.98 -4.40 -8.49
N GLU A 240 -0.11 -5.16 -8.37
CA GLU A 240 -0.88 -5.52 -9.56
C GLU A 240 -2.40 -5.49 -9.34
N ASN A 241 -3.13 -5.24 -10.43
CA ASN A 241 -4.60 -5.23 -10.43
C ASN A 241 -5.22 -4.22 -9.43
N ASN A 242 -4.54 -3.12 -9.16
CA ASN A 242 -5.04 -2.00 -8.35
C ASN A 242 -5.55 -0.86 -9.24
N THR A 243 -6.23 0.12 -8.66
CA THR A 243 -6.47 1.39 -9.36
C THR A 243 -5.13 2.06 -9.68
N LEU A 244 -4.25 2.23 -8.70
CA LEU A 244 -2.88 2.71 -8.90
C LEU A 244 -1.87 1.69 -8.37
N GLY A 245 -0.77 1.49 -9.08
CA GLY A 245 0.31 0.65 -8.57
C GLY A 245 0.98 1.29 -7.35
N TYR A 246 1.40 2.53 -7.50
CA TYR A 246 1.95 3.41 -6.46
C TYR A 246 1.31 4.79 -6.56
N SER A 247 0.99 5.40 -5.43
CA SER A 247 0.74 6.83 -5.33
C SER A 247 1.51 7.46 -4.17
N GLY A 248 1.69 8.78 -4.24
CA GLY A 248 2.38 9.52 -3.19
C GLY A 248 2.04 10.99 -3.33
N THR A 249 1.12 11.47 -2.48
CA THR A 249 0.69 12.86 -2.48
C THR A 249 1.62 13.68 -1.61
N ASN A 250 2.08 14.82 -2.12
CA ASN A 250 2.91 15.81 -1.40
C ASN A 250 4.12 15.20 -0.67
N ALA A 251 4.71 14.17 -1.26
CA ALA A 251 5.82 13.42 -0.73
C ALA A 251 7.14 13.78 -1.43
N GLY A 252 8.27 13.59 -0.74
CA GLY A 252 9.57 13.78 -1.37
C GLY A 252 10.74 13.90 -0.39
N GLY A 253 11.92 14.14 -0.95
CA GLY A 253 13.14 14.19 -0.16
C GLY A 253 13.61 12.81 0.30
N ASP A 254 14.65 12.28 -0.34
CA ASP A 254 15.14 10.92 -0.13
C ASP A 254 14.02 9.86 -0.26
N LEU A 255 13.17 10.02 -1.27
CA LEU A 255 12.09 9.09 -1.61
C LEU A 255 12.52 8.25 -2.83
N TYR A 256 12.76 6.96 -2.62
CA TYR A 256 13.22 6.03 -3.63
C TYR A 256 12.18 4.93 -3.87
N ILE A 257 11.60 4.91 -5.07
CA ILE A 257 10.70 3.88 -5.57
C ILE A 257 11.44 3.13 -6.65
N VAL A 258 12.09 2.01 -6.28
CA VAL A 258 13.11 1.40 -7.13
C VAL A 258 13.01 -0.13 -7.20
N ASP A 259 13.36 -0.71 -8.35
CA ASP A 259 13.37 -2.16 -8.57
C ASP A 259 12.03 -2.85 -8.23
N ASN A 260 10.89 -2.21 -8.49
CA ASN A 260 9.57 -2.77 -8.28
C ASN A 260 8.92 -3.22 -9.58
N GLU A 261 7.90 -4.07 -9.45
CA GLU A 261 7.02 -4.50 -10.53
C GLU A 261 5.62 -3.92 -10.33
N PHE A 262 5.15 -3.14 -11.32
CA PHE A 262 3.81 -2.55 -11.36
C PHE A 262 3.06 -3.08 -12.57
N ALA A 263 2.14 -4.03 -12.35
CA ALA A 263 1.52 -4.81 -13.41
C ALA A 263 0.00 -4.64 -13.45
N ASN A 264 -0.57 -4.54 -14.64
CA ASN A 264 -2.03 -4.62 -14.84
C ASN A 264 -2.87 -3.67 -13.95
N ASN A 265 -2.32 -2.55 -13.53
CA ASN A 265 -3.04 -1.52 -12.79
C ASN A 265 -3.81 -0.59 -13.75
N ARG A 266 -4.76 0.22 -13.26
CA ARG A 266 -5.33 1.30 -14.09
C ARG A 266 -4.28 2.31 -14.49
N ALA A 267 -3.45 2.74 -13.51
CA ALA A 267 -2.22 3.47 -13.76
C ALA A 267 -1.08 2.88 -12.92
N GLY A 268 0.16 3.01 -13.39
CA GLY A 268 1.30 2.39 -12.72
C GLY A 268 1.81 3.22 -11.55
N ILE A 269 2.64 4.23 -11.79
CA ILE A 269 3.30 5.08 -10.78
C ILE A 269 2.75 6.50 -10.87
N VAL A 270 2.19 7.04 -9.77
CA VAL A 270 1.46 8.31 -9.74
C VAL A 270 1.88 9.18 -8.53
N PRO A 271 3.11 9.70 -8.48
CA PRO A 271 3.43 10.77 -7.53
C PRO A 271 2.67 12.04 -7.91
N ASN A 272 1.93 12.64 -6.96
CA ASN A 272 1.01 13.73 -7.29
C ASN A 272 0.98 14.83 -6.23
N THR A 273 0.44 15.98 -6.59
CA THR A 273 0.22 17.12 -5.70
C THR A 273 -1.28 17.37 -5.54
N LEU A 274 -1.77 17.40 -4.31
CA LEU A 274 -3.15 17.77 -3.98
C LEU A 274 -3.18 18.77 -2.83
N ASP A 275 -4.19 19.64 -2.81
CA ASP A 275 -4.39 20.65 -1.79
C ASP A 275 -4.92 20.07 -0.46
N GLY A 276 -5.45 18.86 -0.48
CA GLY A 276 -5.96 18.17 0.72
C GLY A 276 -4.89 17.73 1.72
N GLU A 277 -3.61 17.86 1.38
CA GLU A 277 -2.46 17.56 2.24
C GLU A 277 -1.52 18.77 2.34
N GLU A 278 -0.79 18.91 3.47
CA GLU A 278 -0.08 20.15 3.79
C GLU A 278 1.22 20.38 3.02
N LEU A 279 2.00 19.33 2.72
CA LEU A 279 3.38 19.48 2.25
C LEU A 279 3.51 19.69 0.73
N ALA A 280 2.46 20.19 0.07
CA ALA A 280 2.49 20.48 -1.37
C ALA A 280 3.65 21.40 -1.78
N PRO A 281 4.22 21.24 -2.98
CA PRO A 281 3.95 20.18 -3.95
C PRO A 281 4.76 18.90 -3.69
N GLN A 282 4.34 17.78 -4.32
CA GLN A 282 5.16 16.58 -4.44
C GLN A 282 6.47 16.92 -5.18
N ARG A 283 7.60 16.45 -4.68
CA ARG A 283 8.91 16.80 -5.27
C ARG A 283 10.06 15.90 -4.88
N THR A 284 11.10 15.87 -5.72
CA THR A 284 12.40 15.22 -5.44
C THR A 284 12.33 13.72 -5.15
N GLY A 285 11.34 13.02 -5.73
CA GLY A 285 11.29 11.57 -5.75
C GLY A 285 12.19 10.97 -6.82
N VAL A 286 12.67 9.76 -6.59
CA VAL A 286 13.46 8.95 -7.52
C VAL A 286 12.69 7.69 -7.87
N PHE A 287 12.34 7.54 -9.14
CA PHE A 287 11.63 6.39 -9.69
C PHE A 287 12.56 5.68 -10.66
N ALA A 288 13.20 4.58 -10.24
CA ALA A 288 14.28 3.99 -11.01
C ALA A 288 14.25 2.46 -11.02
N GLY A 289 14.59 1.85 -12.16
CA GLY A 289 14.68 0.40 -12.29
C GLY A 289 13.35 -0.34 -12.15
N ASN A 290 12.22 0.35 -12.20
CA ASN A 290 10.92 -0.30 -12.09
C ASN A 290 10.49 -0.91 -13.43
N TRP A 291 9.81 -2.04 -13.37
CA TRP A 291 9.11 -2.62 -14.49
C TRP A 291 7.62 -2.31 -14.40
N VAL A 292 7.11 -1.53 -15.35
CA VAL A 292 5.72 -1.07 -15.38
C VAL A 292 5.08 -1.57 -16.65
N TYR A 293 4.02 -2.39 -16.56
CA TYR A 293 3.41 -2.97 -17.75
C TYR A 293 1.91 -3.27 -17.62
N GLY A 294 1.25 -3.38 -18.78
CA GLY A 294 -0.17 -3.72 -18.86
C GLY A 294 -1.09 -2.70 -18.19
N THR A 295 -0.69 -1.41 -18.17
CA THR A 295 -1.51 -0.37 -17.55
C THR A 295 -2.75 -0.04 -18.38
N GLY A 296 -3.85 0.24 -17.71
CA GLY A 296 -5.15 0.46 -18.31
C GLY A 296 -6.08 -0.76 -18.20
N ASN A 297 -5.90 -1.58 -17.16
CA ASN A 297 -6.81 -2.68 -16.87
C ASN A 297 -8.16 -2.15 -16.35
N PRO A 298 -9.25 -2.28 -17.11
CA PRO A 298 -10.56 -1.78 -16.70
C PRO A 298 -11.27 -2.67 -15.67
N GLU A 299 -10.73 -3.86 -15.39
CA GLU A 299 -11.30 -4.85 -14.46
C GLU A 299 -10.76 -4.69 -13.03
N THR A 300 -9.92 -3.69 -12.78
CA THR A 300 -9.47 -3.34 -11.44
C THR A 300 -10.60 -2.72 -10.60
N PRO A 301 -10.53 -2.78 -9.26
CA PRO A 301 -11.46 -2.06 -8.42
C PRO A 301 -11.45 -0.56 -8.74
N PHE A 302 -12.58 0.10 -8.47
CA PHE A 302 -12.70 1.54 -8.71
C PHE A 302 -12.82 2.31 -7.40
N GLY A 303 -11.98 3.32 -7.24
CA GLY A 303 -11.97 4.18 -6.07
C GLY A 303 -12.57 5.57 -6.30
N GLN A 304 -11.93 6.39 -7.11
CA GLN A 304 -12.28 7.80 -7.26
C GLN A 304 -12.20 8.25 -8.73
N ASP A 305 -13.11 9.16 -9.12
CA ASP A 305 -13.21 9.66 -10.50
C ASP A 305 -11.94 10.35 -11.01
N ILE A 306 -11.16 10.97 -10.11
CA ILE A 306 -9.92 11.65 -10.49
C ILE A 306 -8.89 10.69 -11.12
N TRP A 307 -8.87 9.44 -10.67
CA TRP A 307 -7.93 8.44 -11.17
C TRP A 307 -8.22 7.98 -12.60
N ASP A 308 -9.42 8.27 -13.12
CA ASP A 308 -9.71 8.01 -14.54
C ASP A 308 -8.90 8.88 -15.50
N LEU A 309 -8.42 10.05 -15.05
CA LEU A 309 -7.50 10.89 -15.84
C LEU A 309 -6.12 10.25 -16.01
N MET A 310 -5.77 9.28 -15.17
CA MET A 310 -4.48 8.58 -15.20
C MET A 310 -4.59 7.22 -15.90
N PHE A 311 -5.81 6.84 -16.35
CA PHE A 311 -6.06 5.51 -16.92
C PHE A 311 -5.12 5.19 -18.07
N GLY A 312 -4.46 4.04 -17.98
CA GLY A 312 -3.58 3.51 -19.01
C GLY A 312 -2.24 4.23 -19.13
N ILE A 313 -1.84 4.99 -18.11
CA ILE A 313 -0.52 5.64 -18.09
C ILE A 313 0.41 4.85 -17.17
N GLY A 314 1.58 4.47 -17.70
CA GLY A 314 2.58 3.72 -16.96
C GLY A 314 3.16 4.54 -15.78
N ILE A 315 3.71 5.72 -16.07
CA ILE A 315 4.23 6.67 -15.08
C ILE A 315 3.62 8.03 -15.36
N VAL A 316 2.96 8.65 -14.38
CA VAL A 316 2.41 9.99 -14.54
C VAL A 316 2.84 10.91 -13.42
N LEU A 317 3.26 12.13 -13.77
CA LEU A 317 3.75 13.16 -12.86
C LEU A 317 2.77 14.36 -12.86
N PRO A 318 1.61 14.26 -12.18
CA PRO A 318 0.61 15.32 -12.19
C PRO A 318 0.89 16.35 -11.07
N GLY A 319 1.32 17.56 -11.47
CA GLY A 319 1.70 18.62 -10.55
C GLY A 319 2.96 18.33 -9.73
N ALA A 320 3.77 17.36 -10.14
CA ALA A 320 4.93 16.87 -9.42
C ALA A 320 6.22 17.53 -9.91
N ASN A 321 7.15 17.85 -9.01
CA ASN A 321 8.31 18.68 -9.30
C ASN A 321 9.66 18.02 -8.97
N ASP A 322 10.70 18.40 -9.72
CA ASP A 322 12.10 18.04 -9.42
C ASP A 322 12.36 16.53 -9.28
N ASN A 323 11.55 15.67 -9.91
CA ASN A 323 11.69 14.23 -9.83
C ASN A 323 12.67 13.68 -10.85
N LEU A 324 13.28 12.54 -10.51
CA LEU A 324 14.10 11.74 -11.42
C LEU A 324 13.37 10.43 -11.78
N VAL A 325 13.10 10.23 -13.06
CA VAL A 325 12.56 8.99 -13.63
C VAL A 325 13.62 8.39 -14.54
N THR A 326 14.22 7.27 -14.12
CA THR A 326 15.38 6.75 -14.84
C THR A 326 15.46 5.23 -14.84
N ARG A 327 15.95 4.64 -15.92
CA ARG A 327 16.20 3.18 -16.05
C ARG A 327 14.97 2.32 -15.77
N ASN A 328 13.75 2.84 -16.01
CA ASN A 328 12.55 2.05 -15.95
C ASN A 328 12.28 1.38 -17.30
N LEU A 329 11.68 0.20 -17.28
CA LEU A 329 11.08 -0.46 -18.43
C LEU A 329 9.57 -0.27 -18.34
N VAL A 330 8.98 0.41 -19.35
CA VAL A 330 7.55 0.72 -19.40
C VAL A 330 6.94 0.12 -20.67
N GLU A 331 6.02 -0.84 -20.51
CA GLU A 331 5.48 -1.64 -21.59
C GLU A 331 3.94 -1.71 -21.57
N ASP A 332 3.33 -1.86 -22.75
CA ASP A 332 1.90 -2.17 -22.91
C ASP A 332 0.96 -1.18 -22.18
N SER A 333 1.28 0.12 -22.22
CA SER A 333 0.42 1.17 -21.66
C SER A 333 -0.61 1.60 -22.70
N VAL A 334 -1.91 1.51 -22.36
CA VAL A 334 -2.99 1.76 -23.35
C VAL A 334 -3.18 3.24 -23.68
N THR A 335 -2.68 4.15 -22.85
CA THR A 335 -2.72 5.61 -23.10
C THR A 335 -1.31 6.15 -23.35
N ALA A 336 -0.42 6.06 -22.37
CA ALA A 336 0.95 6.53 -22.52
C ALA A 336 1.91 5.77 -21.58
N GLY A 337 3.16 5.57 -22.02
CA GLY A 337 4.23 5.04 -21.17
C GLY A 337 4.55 5.99 -20.02
N ILE A 338 4.85 7.26 -20.33
CA ILE A 338 5.02 8.32 -19.34
C ILE A 338 4.29 9.59 -19.75
N ALA A 339 3.66 10.28 -18.77
CA ALA A 339 3.07 11.59 -18.94
C ALA A 339 3.50 12.56 -17.85
N ILE A 340 3.90 13.77 -18.24
CA ILE A 340 4.10 14.90 -17.33
C ILE A 340 2.95 15.88 -17.55
N SER A 341 2.21 16.19 -16.47
CA SER A 341 0.98 16.98 -16.54
C SER A 341 0.87 17.96 -15.38
N PHE A 342 0.14 19.03 -15.58
CA PHE A 342 -0.38 19.80 -14.46
C PHE A 342 -1.53 19.04 -13.78
N LEU A 343 -1.84 19.38 -12.54
CA LEU A 343 -3.02 18.90 -11.83
C LEU A 343 -3.87 20.08 -11.36
N PRO A 344 -5.12 20.20 -11.85
CA PRO A 344 -6.07 21.16 -11.29
C PRO A 344 -6.73 20.56 -10.04
N ASP A 345 -6.61 21.25 -8.93
CA ASP A 345 -7.28 21.01 -7.67
C ASP A 345 -7.83 22.35 -7.18
N GLU A 346 -7.90 22.68 -5.87
CA GLU A 346 -8.21 24.03 -5.39
C GLU A 346 -7.22 25.04 -5.97
N ASN A 347 -5.95 24.67 -6.04
CA ASN A 347 -4.92 25.36 -6.81
C ASN A 347 -4.61 24.62 -8.11
N LEU A 348 -3.96 25.32 -9.04
CA LEU A 348 -3.42 24.74 -10.24
C LEU A 348 -1.94 24.39 -10.01
N TRP A 349 -1.64 23.11 -9.92
CA TRP A 349 -0.29 22.60 -9.70
C TRP A 349 0.39 22.26 -11.01
N TYR A 350 1.51 22.93 -11.29
CA TYR A 350 2.34 22.65 -12.47
C TYR A 350 3.38 21.58 -12.16
N ALA A 351 3.65 20.71 -13.14
CA ALA A 351 4.79 19.81 -13.10
C ALA A 351 6.03 20.51 -13.65
N GLU A 352 7.07 20.66 -12.84
CA GLU A 352 8.26 21.42 -13.20
C GLU A 352 9.56 20.67 -12.87
N ARG A 353 10.58 20.89 -13.69
CA ARG A 353 11.96 20.42 -13.48
C ARG A 353 12.12 18.92 -13.26
N ASN A 354 11.21 18.12 -13.80
CA ASN A 354 11.35 16.66 -13.79
C ASN A 354 12.35 16.22 -14.86
N THR A 355 13.16 15.23 -14.53
CA THR A 355 14.15 14.63 -15.42
C THR A 355 13.75 13.20 -15.75
N VAL A 356 13.59 12.90 -17.05
CA VAL A 356 13.24 11.58 -17.57
C VAL A 356 14.39 11.11 -18.46
N THR A 357 15.15 10.11 -17.98
CA THR A 357 16.37 9.70 -18.67
C THR A 357 16.62 8.18 -18.59
N ASP A 358 17.27 7.64 -19.62
CA ASP A 358 17.70 6.22 -19.67
C ASP A 358 16.56 5.19 -19.50
N ASN A 359 15.29 5.56 -19.74
CA ASN A 359 14.18 4.62 -19.70
C ASN A 359 14.01 3.92 -21.05
N VAL A 360 13.41 2.73 -21.01
CA VAL A 360 13.03 1.96 -22.20
C VAL A 360 11.51 1.84 -22.25
N PHE A 361 10.94 2.24 -23.40
CA PHE A 361 9.51 2.19 -23.67
C PHE A 361 9.23 1.19 -24.79
N ARG A 362 8.26 0.30 -24.61
CA ARG A 362 7.87 -0.73 -25.60
C ARG A 362 6.36 -0.88 -25.68
N ASP A 363 5.87 -1.00 -26.89
CA ASP A 363 4.47 -1.35 -27.19
C ASP A 363 3.41 -0.46 -26.51
N ASN A 364 3.80 0.77 -26.08
CA ASN A 364 2.87 1.76 -25.56
C ASN A 364 2.12 2.46 -26.69
N THR A 365 0.90 2.93 -26.46
CA THR A 365 0.16 3.73 -27.46
C THR A 365 0.96 5.01 -27.80
N ILE A 366 1.45 5.71 -26.77
CA ILE A 366 2.43 6.80 -26.91
C ILE A 366 3.50 6.57 -25.84
N ASP A 367 4.77 6.60 -26.19
CA ASP A 367 5.82 6.33 -25.19
C ASP A 367 5.99 7.47 -24.19
N ALA A 368 6.03 8.73 -24.65
CA ALA A 368 6.24 9.89 -23.80
C ALA A 368 5.33 11.07 -24.16
N VAL A 369 4.70 11.69 -23.15
CA VAL A 369 3.79 12.81 -23.34
C VAL A 369 4.13 13.95 -22.38
N LEU A 370 4.17 15.16 -22.93
CA LEU A 370 4.23 16.40 -22.16
C LEU A 370 2.94 17.18 -22.40
N ILE A 371 2.15 17.38 -21.35
CA ILE A 371 0.83 18.02 -21.39
C ILE A 371 0.94 19.46 -20.93
N GLY A 372 0.37 20.38 -21.71
CA GLY A 372 0.32 21.81 -21.42
C GLY A 372 -1.09 22.39 -21.46
N GLN A 373 -1.28 23.56 -20.86
CA GLN A 373 -2.56 24.27 -20.85
C GLN A 373 -2.61 25.50 -21.76
N GLY A 374 -1.55 25.78 -22.52
CA GLY A 374 -1.42 27.03 -23.27
C GLY A 374 -1.28 28.25 -22.34
N LEU A 375 -0.81 28.06 -21.12
CA LEU A 375 -0.42 29.10 -20.16
C LEU A 375 1.06 29.47 -20.36
N GLU A 376 1.45 30.65 -19.85
CA GLU A 376 2.87 31.02 -19.82
C GLU A 376 3.62 29.99 -18.96
N ASP A 377 4.62 29.36 -19.54
CA ASP A 377 5.56 28.46 -18.88
C ASP A 377 4.99 27.14 -18.26
N PRO A 378 4.06 26.43 -18.94
CA PRO A 378 3.38 25.27 -18.33
C PRO A 378 4.28 24.04 -18.19
N THR A 379 5.53 24.07 -18.65
CA THR A 379 6.44 22.93 -18.69
C THR A 379 7.85 23.29 -18.25
N ALA A 380 7.99 24.34 -17.46
CA ALA A 380 9.28 24.92 -17.10
C ALA A 380 10.26 23.88 -16.56
N GLY A 381 11.30 23.62 -17.34
CA GLY A 381 12.44 22.82 -16.95
C GLY A 381 12.24 21.30 -16.94
N ASN A 382 11.09 20.76 -17.34
CA ASN A 382 10.97 19.32 -17.57
C ASN A 382 11.85 18.90 -18.76
N CYS A 383 12.56 17.78 -18.63
CA CYS A 383 13.47 17.37 -19.68
C CYS A 383 13.53 15.85 -19.91
N PHE A 384 13.89 15.47 -21.12
CA PHE A 384 14.03 14.09 -21.59
C PHE A 384 15.39 13.91 -22.26
N ALA A 385 16.10 12.83 -21.91
CA ALA A 385 17.38 12.48 -22.51
C ALA A 385 17.63 10.97 -22.49
N ASP A 386 18.31 10.46 -23.49
CA ASP A 386 18.83 9.08 -23.56
C ASP A 386 17.77 7.97 -23.34
N ASN A 387 16.48 8.27 -23.50
CA ASN A 387 15.42 7.27 -23.45
C ASN A 387 15.32 6.51 -24.78
N GLU A 388 15.09 5.20 -24.72
CA GLU A 388 14.71 4.39 -25.87
C GLU A 388 13.19 4.48 -26.06
N LEU A 389 12.74 5.34 -27.00
CA LEU A 389 11.34 5.57 -27.31
C LEU A 389 11.13 5.71 -28.82
N ILE A 390 9.92 5.39 -29.31
CA ILE A 390 9.54 5.45 -30.74
C ILE A 390 8.57 6.60 -30.99
N THR A 391 7.67 6.86 -30.03
CA THR A 391 6.57 7.81 -30.15
C THR A 391 6.60 8.84 -29.04
N SER A 392 6.33 10.10 -29.35
CA SER A 392 6.20 11.14 -28.32
C SER A 392 5.28 12.28 -28.73
N VAL A 393 4.73 12.98 -27.76
CA VAL A 393 3.97 14.22 -27.94
C VAL A 393 4.50 15.26 -26.94
N PRO A 394 5.14 16.36 -27.43
CA PRO A 394 5.39 16.69 -28.83
C PRO A 394 6.34 15.72 -29.52
N ALA A 395 6.29 15.69 -30.84
CA ALA A 395 7.25 14.91 -31.65
C ALA A 395 8.68 15.36 -31.30
N ASP A 396 9.61 14.40 -31.29
CA ASP A 396 11.03 14.66 -30.96
C ASP A 396 11.22 15.27 -29.57
N ILE A 397 10.46 14.78 -28.54
CA ILE A 397 10.43 15.31 -27.18
C ILE A 397 11.82 15.49 -26.57
N GLN A 398 12.76 14.57 -26.81
CA GLN A 398 14.15 14.65 -26.32
C GLN A 398 14.97 15.78 -27.00
N THR A 399 14.46 16.34 -28.08
CA THR A 399 15.07 17.51 -28.75
C THR A 399 14.42 18.81 -28.27
N VAL A 400 13.09 18.83 -28.18
CA VAL A 400 12.36 20.07 -27.84
C VAL A 400 12.33 20.32 -26.35
N ALA A 401 12.47 19.27 -25.51
CA ALA A 401 12.60 19.32 -24.06
C ALA A 401 13.89 18.59 -23.61
N SER A 402 15.03 19.01 -24.19
CA SER A 402 16.34 18.39 -23.90
C SER A 402 16.85 18.74 -22.50
N CYS A 403 17.45 17.76 -21.80
CA CYS A 403 18.09 18.00 -20.51
C CYS A 403 19.35 18.88 -20.60
N ASP A 404 20.01 18.96 -21.76
CA ASP A 404 21.13 19.89 -22.00
C ASP A 404 20.67 21.36 -22.06
N SER A 405 19.42 21.59 -22.46
CA SER A 405 18.81 22.91 -22.54
C SER A 405 17.30 22.80 -22.25
N PRO A 406 16.91 22.62 -20.99
CA PRO A 406 15.52 22.45 -20.62
C PRO A 406 14.68 23.62 -21.11
N ALA A 407 13.58 23.29 -21.80
CA ALA A 407 12.68 24.32 -22.34
C ALA A 407 11.88 24.93 -21.17
N THR A 408 11.68 26.24 -21.22
CA THR A 408 10.83 26.98 -20.29
C THR A 408 9.40 27.12 -20.82
N ALA A 409 9.23 27.02 -22.15
CA ALA A 409 7.93 27.00 -22.81
C ALA A 409 8.06 26.20 -24.12
N ILE A 410 7.04 25.43 -24.43
CA ILE A 410 6.92 24.67 -25.69
C ILE A 410 5.57 25.03 -26.31
N ASP A 411 5.56 25.45 -27.56
CA ASP A 411 4.35 25.79 -28.29
C ASP A 411 3.59 24.49 -28.68
N ASP A 412 2.27 24.62 -28.82
CA ASP A 412 1.39 23.57 -29.36
C ASP A 412 1.39 22.25 -28.56
N LEU A 413 1.56 22.30 -27.23
CA LEU A 413 1.38 21.12 -26.38
C LEU A 413 -0.08 20.66 -26.36
N PRO A 414 -0.34 19.33 -26.26
CA PRO A 414 -1.69 18.82 -26.07
C PRO A 414 -2.25 19.27 -24.71
N GLY A 415 -3.56 19.40 -24.63
CA GLY A 415 -4.26 19.57 -23.36
C GLY A 415 -4.60 18.24 -22.71
N LEU A 416 -5.33 18.30 -21.60
CA LEU A 416 -5.85 17.11 -20.88
C LEU A 416 -6.80 16.26 -21.73
N ASP A 417 -7.30 16.78 -22.87
CA ASP A 417 -8.15 16.02 -23.79
C ASP A 417 -7.45 14.77 -24.36
N LEU A 418 -6.11 14.73 -24.34
CA LEU A 418 -5.35 13.53 -24.71
C LEU A 418 -5.55 12.37 -23.74
N VAL A 419 -5.74 12.68 -22.45
CA VAL A 419 -5.89 11.69 -21.35
C VAL A 419 -7.30 11.70 -20.74
N THR A 420 -8.22 12.47 -21.31
CA THR A 420 -9.60 12.54 -20.83
C THR A 420 -10.32 11.21 -21.08
N PRO A 421 -10.99 10.64 -20.07
CA PRO A 421 -11.77 9.40 -20.21
C PRO A 421 -12.84 9.54 -21.28
N PRO A 422 -13.32 8.42 -21.86
CA PRO A 422 -14.47 8.41 -22.74
C PRO A 422 -15.73 8.98 -22.05
N GLU A 423 -16.71 9.46 -22.84
CA GLU A 423 -17.93 10.11 -22.30
C GLU A 423 -18.70 9.22 -21.31
N ASP A 424 -18.67 7.89 -21.51
CA ASP A 424 -19.32 6.91 -20.65
C ASP A 424 -18.42 6.48 -19.45
N GLY A 425 -17.20 7.02 -19.35
CA GLY A 425 -16.20 6.64 -18.33
C GLY A 425 -15.66 5.21 -18.52
N TYR A 426 -14.97 4.74 -17.50
CA TYR A 426 -14.48 3.35 -17.43
C TYR A 426 -15.35 2.51 -16.47
N PRO A 427 -15.30 1.17 -16.54
CA PRO A 427 -16.04 0.30 -15.61
C PRO A 427 -15.80 0.65 -14.14
N ARG A 428 -16.85 0.56 -13.34
CA ARG A 428 -16.87 0.86 -11.90
C ARG A 428 -17.08 -0.44 -11.13
N ILE A 429 -16.00 -1.17 -10.86
CA ILE A 429 -16.06 -2.48 -10.19
C ILE A 429 -15.89 -2.26 -8.68
N PRO A 430 -16.87 -2.67 -7.85
CA PRO A 430 -16.69 -2.68 -6.40
C PRO A 430 -15.54 -3.59 -6.00
N TYR A 431 -14.76 -3.19 -4.99
CA TYR A 431 -13.62 -4.00 -4.54
C TYR A 431 -14.04 -5.38 -3.99
N THR A 432 -15.27 -5.49 -3.48
CA THR A 432 -15.87 -6.75 -3.03
C THR A 432 -16.18 -7.73 -4.16
N ASP A 433 -16.27 -7.24 -5.41
CA ASP A 433 -16.62 -8.04 -6.58
C ASP A 433 -15.38 -8.48 -7.37
N VAL A 434 -14.21 -7.97 -7.00
CA VAL A 434 -12.94 -8.37 -7.61
C VAL A 434 -12.50 -9.69 -7.01
N ALA A 435 -12.27 -10.68 -7.86
CA ALA A 435 -11.69 -11.95 -7.41
C ALA A 435 -10.31 -11.68 -6.79
N SER A 436 -10.04 -12.31 -5.64
CA SER A 436 -8.74 -12.17 -4.98
C SER A 436 -7.63 -12.49 -5.97
N PRO A 437 -6.77 -11.54 -6.30
CA PRO A 437 -5.87 -11.67 -7.45
C PRO A 437 -4.56 -12.37 -7.07
N MET A 438 -4.58 -13.42 -6.27
CA MET A 438 -3.37 -14.19 -6.02
C MET A 438 -2.92 -14.88 -7.31
N ALA A 439 -2.15 -14.17 -8.11
CA ALA A 439 -1.61 -14.69 -9.36
C ALA A 439 -0.61 -15.83 -9.13
N ALA A 440 0.24 -15.70 -8.13
CA ALA A 440 1.19 -16.71 -7.70
C ALA A 440 1.45 -16.60 -6.20
N GLU A 441 1.71 -17.73 -5.56
CA GLU A 441 2.15 -17.79 -4.18
C GLU A 441 3.48 -17.03 -4.03
N GLN A 442 3.48 -16.02 -3.16
CA GLN A 442 4.66 -15.19 -2.92
C GLN A 442 5.58 -15.86 -1.89
N PRO A 443 6.90 -15.77 -2.04
CA PRO A 443 7.82 -16.42 -1.11
C PRO A 443 7.68 -15.86 0.31
N SER A 444 7.60 -16.76 1.30
CA SER A 444 7.70 -16.43 2.72
C SER A 444 9.12 -16.04 3.09
N MET A 445 9.26 -15.33 4.21
CA MET A 445 10.55 -15.06 4.85
C MET A 445 11.23 -16.39 5.24
N ALA A 446 12.41 -16.67 4.70
CA ALA A 446 13.04 -17.98 4.77
C ALA A 446 13.39 -18.43 6.20
N ASP A 447 13.61 -17.47 7.11
CA ASP A 447 14.08 -17.67 8.47
C ASP A 447 13.15 -17.04 9.53
N ALA A 448 11.85 -16.94 9.23
CA ALA A 448 10.83 -16.31 10.07
C ALA A 448 10.86 -16.78 11.54
N LEU A 449 11.13 -18.06 11.77
CA LEU A 449 11.19 -18.68 13.10
C LEU A 449 12.51 -18.49 13.83
N THR A 450 13.56 -18.03 13.16
CA THR A 450 14.93 -17.99 13.71
C THR A 450 15.62 -16.64 13.55
N ALA A 451 15.16 -15.79 12.65
CA ALA A 451 15.71 -14.45 12.48
C ALA A 451 15.43 -13.62 13.75
N PRO A 452 16.43 -12.96 14.31
CA PRO A 452 16.19 -12.07 15.43
C PRO A 452 15.24 -10.93 15.00
N PRO A 453 14.41 -10.41 15.92
CA PRO A 453 13.63 -9.21 15.64
C PRO A 453 14.56 -8.02 15.37
N VAL A 454 14.27 -7.27 14.32
CA VAL A 454 15.02 -6.05 13.97
C VAL A 454 14.01 -4.91 13.88
N ALA A 455 14.05 -4.04 14.87
CA ALA A 455 13.22 -2.84 14.85
C ALA A 455 13.59 -1.93 13.67
N ALA A 456 12.61 -1.21 13.13
CA ALA A 456 12.81 -0.40 11.94
C ALA A 456 13.69 0.83 12.16
N ASP A 457 13.86 1.28 13.40
CA ASP A 457 14.75 2.40 13.75
C ASP A 457 16.24 2.09 13.53
N SER A 458 16.61 0.80 13.47
CA SER A 458 17.98 0.32 13.29
C SER A 458 18.35 0.05 11.83
N LEU A 459 17.47 0.32 10.88
CA LEU A 459 17.71 0.01 9.47
C LEU A 459 18.64 1.02 8.81
N PRO A 460 19.77 0.58 8.26
CA PRO A 460 20.76 1.46 7.61
C PRO A 460 20.38 1.88 6.18
N ALA A 461 19.07 1.82 5.82
CA ALA A 461 18.62 1.76 4.44
C ALA A 461 19.01 2.97 3.59
N PHE A 462 19.10 4.16 4.18
CA PHE A 462 19.30 5.38 3.42
C PHE A 462 20.74 5.70 3.12
N ASP A 463 21.60 5.65 4.14
CA ASP A 463 23.02 6.07 4.02
C ASP A 463 23.83 5.12 3.14
N THR A 464 23.29 3.95 2.83
CA THR A 464 23.95 2.89 2.06
C THR A 464 23.30 2.61 0.71
N PHE A 465 22.19 3.28 0.37
CA PHE A 465 21.53 3.09 -0.91
C PHE A 465 22.36 3.69 -2.06
N ASP A 466 22.67 2.85 -3.05
CA ASP A 466 23.46 3.22 -4.22
C ASP A 466 22.56 3.23 -5.47
N LEU A 467 22.11 4.41 -5.86
CA LEU A 467 21.28 4.59 -7.07
C LEU A 467 22.03 4.12 -8.33
N ASP A 468 23.35 4.20 -8.37
CA ASP A 468 24.14 3.79 -9.54
C ASP A 468 24.14 2.25 -9.72
N ALA A 469 23.82 1.51 -8.66
CA ALA A 469 23.69 0.05 -8.72
C ALA A 469 22.34 -0.40 -9.37
N ILE A 470 21.36 0.48 -9.43
CA ILE A 470 20.06 0.18 -10.04
C ILE A 470 20.21 -0.02 -11.55
N THR A 471 19.68 -1.10 -12.06
CA THR A 471 19.77 -1.46 -13.47
C THR A 471 18.39 -1.45 -14.15
N LEU A 472 18.39 -1.37 -15.46
CA LEU A 472 17.17 -1.55 -16.24
C LEU A 472 16.63 -2.98 -16.03
N PRO A 473 15.33 -3.17 -15.74
CA PRO A 473 14.71 -4.50 -15.65
C PRO A 473 14.82 -5.27 -16.94
N SER A 474 14.91 -6.59 -16.88
CA SER A 474 15.03 -7.45 -18.06
C SER A 474 13.70 -7.63 -18.83
N GLY A 475 12.57 -7.30 -18.19
CA GLY A 475 11.24 -7.64 -18.70
C GLY A 475 10.94 -9.15 -18.59
N SER A 476 9.78 -9.58 -19.07
CA SER A 476 9.38 -11.01 -19.11
C SER A 476 9.97 -11.75 -20.33
#